data_a7bdcac5ff276f80e146ef703040cef8
#
_entry.id   a7bdcac5ff276f80e146ef703040cef8
#
_cell.length_a   1.000
_cell.length_b   1.000
_cell.length_c   1.000
_cell.angle_alpha   90.00
_cell.angle_beta   90.00
_cell.angle_gamma   90.00
#
_symmetry.space_group_name_H-M   'P 1'
#
loop_
_entity.id
_entity.type
_entity.pdbx_description
1 polymer ?
#
loop_
_entity_poly.entity_id
_entity_poly.type
_entity_poly.pdbx_seq_one_letter_code
_entity_poly.pdbx_strand_id
1 'polypeptide(L)'
;MRKSVVVTTWRRPAELLRCLEGLSSQSRLPDEVVVVARSTDAETHRALQRAQLTDLPLRLVEVTDPGMAVSLNAGIRAAKGELVAITDDDAVPRGDWLERVELHLQADAGLGGVGGRDWVHQGSKVLDQRATRVGEVRWYGRVIGNHHLGSGGPREVDVLKGVNMAFRREALWGVSIGDGLRGSATQPHWEIGLCLALKRSGWRLLYDPAVAVDHYPAQRHDEDQRGDRSLAALGNDVYNETYVLLRWLSGGRKAASLGYGLLVGTRQAPGVVVALERASRRQSAPGAFAAAQRARLEAARAALVGE
;
A
#
# COMPACT_ATOMS: atom_id res chain seq x y z
N MET A 1 -10.35 18.21 -12.31
CA MET A 1 -9.61 18.30 -11.00
C MET A 1 -8.14 18.48 -11.30
N ARG A 2 -7.43 19.31 -10.51
CA ARG A 2 -5.96 19.34 -10.55
C ARG A 2 -5.41 18.04 -9.97
N LYS A 3 -4.45 17.42 -10.67
CA LYS A 3 -3.94 16.06 -10.38
C LYS A 3 -2.47 16.10 -9.98
N SER A 4 -2.16 15.63 -8.78
CA SER A 4 -0.81 15.34 -8.33
C SER A 4 -0.57 13.83 -8.35
N VAL A 5 0.57 13.39 -8.85
CA VAL A 5 1.03 12.02 -8.71
C VAL A 5 2.23 11.98 -7.76
N VAL A 6 2.17 11.17 -6.73
CA VAL A 6 3.26 10.95 -5.77
C VAL A 6 3.92 9.61 -6.09
N VAL A 7 5.23 9.64 -6.33
CA VAL A 7 6.06 8.46 -6.57
C VAL A 7 7.21 8.45 -5.56
N THR A 8 7.27 7.43 -4.72
CA THR A 8 8.38 7.25 -3.78
C THR A 8 9.42 6.30 -4.37
N THR A 9 10.70 6.60 -4.21
CA THR A 9 11.77 5.79 -4.79
C THR A 9 13.00 5.69 -3.88
N TRP A 10 13.74 4.59 -4.00
CA TRP A 10 15.02 4.40 -3.32
C TRP A 10 15.91 3.44 -4.11
N ARG A 11 17.03 3.98 -4.68
CA ARG A 11 18.04 3.22 -5.44
C ARG A 11 17.50 2.43 -6.63
N ARG A 12 16.49 2.99 -7.32
CA ARG A 12 15.81 2.36 -8.46
C ARG A 12 15.63 3.34 -9.61
N PRO A 13 16.72 3.97 -10.10
CA PRO A 13 16.60 5.00 -11.14
C PRO A 13 15.98 4.48 -12.44
N ALA A 14 16.26 3.24 -12.84
CA ALA A 14 15.71 2.68 -14.08
C ALA A 14 14.20 2.40 -13.98
N GLU A 15 13.76 1.86 -12.87
CA GLU A 15 12.34 1.63 -12.57
C GLU A 15 11.57 2.96 -12.52
N LEU A 16 12.10 3.93 -11.80
CA LEU A 16 11.53 5.25 -11.71
C LEU A 16 11.36 5.90 -13.09
N LEU A 17 12.38 5.89 -13.93
CA LEU A 17 12.30 6.48 -15.27
C LEU A 17 11.21 5.83 -16.11
N ARG A 18 11.07 4.50 -16.06
CA ARG A 18 9.99 3.77 -16.73
C ARG A 18 8.61 4.15 -16.19
N CYS A 19 8.46 4.32 -14.88
CA CYS A 19 7.23 4.82 -14.27
C CYS A 19 6.89 6.22 -14.80
N LEU A 20 7.87 7.13 -14.84
CA LEU A 20 7.69 8.50 -15.33
C LEU A 20 7.34 8.55 -16.84
N GLU A 21 7.91 7.67 -17.66
CA GLU A 21 7.52 7.50 -19.07
C GLU A 21 6.06 7.06 -19.20
N GLY A 22 5.59 6.15 -18.33
CA GLY A 22 4.17 5.79 -18.26
C GLY A 22 3.27 6.94 -17.86
N LEU A 23 3.75 7.84 -16.99
CA LEU A 23 3.01 9.05 -16.60
C LEU A 23 3.01 10.11 -17.70
N SER A 24 4.07 10.23 -18.50
CA SER A 24 4.12 11.14 -19.65
C SER A 24 3.21 10.69 -20.82
N SER A 25 2.85 9.40 -20.82
CA SER A 25 2.01 8.80 -21.88
C SER A 25 0.51 8.74 -21.49
N GLN A 26 0.10 9.44 -20.42
CA GLN A 26 -1.29 9.45 -19.98
C GLN A 26 -2.18 10.24 -20.95
N SER A 27 -3.40 9.75 -21.24
CA SER A 27 -4.44 10.48 -22.00
C SER A 27 -4.80 11.83 -21.33
N ARG A 28 -4.68 11.87 -20.01
CA ARG A 28 -4.78 13.05 -19.17
C ARG A 28 -3.51 13.21 -18.35
N LEU A 29 -2.65 14.13 -18.74
CA LEU A 29 -1.38 14.37 -18.03
C LEU A 29 -1.63 14.82 -16.58
N PRO A 30 -0.73 14.44 -15.64
CA PRO A 30 -0.72 15.02 -14.31
C PRO A 30 -0.35 16.51 -14.36
N ASP A 31 -0.95 17.32 -13.47
CA ASP A 31 -0.57 18.73 -13.30
C ASP A 31 0.71 18.91 -12.50
N GLU A 32 1.13 17.87 -11.77
CA GLU A 32 2.45 17.73 -11.15
C GLU A 32 2.75 16.26 -10.83
N VAL A 33 4.05 15.91 -10.88
CA VAL A 33 4.57 14.64 -10.38
C VAL A 33 5.56 14.93 -9.26
N VAL A 34 5.24 14.51 -8.05
CA VAL A 34 6.06 14.66 -6.86
C VAL A 34 6.86 13.37 -6.68
N VAL A 35 8.12 13.39 -7.06
CA VAL A 35 9.06 12.30 -6.81
C VAL A 35 9.69 12.50 -5.44
N VAL A 36 9.58 11.51 -4.57
CA VAL A 36 10.18 11.55 -3.23
C VAL A 36 11.33 10.57 -3.17
N ALA A 37 12.55 11.09 -2.95
CA ALA A 37 13.77 10.31 -2.85
C ALA A 37 14.55 10.66 -1.59
N ARG A 38 15.41 9.76 -1.11
CA ARG A 38 16.32 10.08 -0.02
C ARG A 38 17.42 11.02 -0.54
N SER A 39 17.82 12.01 0.27
CA SER A 39 18.89 12.95 -0.06
C SER A 39 20.23 12.26 -0.37
N THR A 40 20.42 11.03 0.14
CA THR A 40 21.62 10.21 -0.10
C THR A 40 21.55 9.36 -1.38
N ASP A 41 20.46 9.41 -2.14
CA ASP A 41 20.27 8.63 -3.38
C ASP A 41 20.84 9.37 -4.61
N ALA A 42 22.15 9.50 -4.66
CA ALA A 42 22.83 10.23 -5.74
C ALA A 42 22.59 9.63 -7.15
N GLU A 43 22.27 8.33 -7.26
CA GLU A 43 21.99 7.71 -8.55
C GLU A 43 20.65 8.15 -9.11
N THR A 44 19.61 8.12 -8.28
CA THR A 44 18.27 8.61 -8.66
C THR A 44 18.31 10.12 -8.99
N HIS A 45 19.03 10.94 -8.20
CA HIS A 45 19.16 12.37 -8.49
C HIS A 45 19.83 12.62 -9.85
N ARG A 46 20.92 11.91 -10.15
CA ARG A 46 21.60 12.03 -11.47
C ARG A 46 20.71 11.54 -12.61
N ALA A 47 19.94 10.50 -12.40
CA ALA A 47 19.01 9.98 -13.42
C ALA A 47 17.93 11.01 -13.75
N LEU A 48 17.31 11.62 -12.74
CA LEU A 48 16.30 12.66 -12.92
C LEU A 48 16.86 13.92 -13.61
N GLN A 49 18.09 14.33 -13.30
CA GLN A 49 18.74 15.47 -13.97
C GLN A 49 19.03 15.22 -15.45
N ARG A 50 19.28 13.97 -15.84
CA ARG A 50 19.55 13.57 -17.23
C ARG A 50 18.31 13.25 -18.04
N ALA A 51 17.21 12.95 -17.35
CA ALA A 51 15.97 12.57 -18.00
C ALA A 51 15.38 13.76 -18.76
N GLN A 52 15.10 13.54 -20.06
CA GLN A 52 14.43 14.53 -20.91
C GLN A 52 12.91 14.39 -20.81
N LEU A 53 12.37 14.56 -19.62
CA LEU A 53 10.92 14.45 -19.33
C LEU A 53 10.28 15.86 -19.34
N THR A 54 10.40 16.55 -20.47
CA THR A 54 10.00 17.96 -20.64
C THR A 54 8.49 18.18 -20.44
N ASP A 55 7.67 17.16 -20.68
CA ASP A 55 6.22 17.26 -20.63
C ASP A 55 5.62 16.92 -19.27
N LEU A 56 6.46 16.48 -18.31
CA LEU A 56 6.03 16.21 -16.94
C LEU A 56 6.49 17.35 -16.01
N PRO A 57 5.58 18.04 -15.32
CA PRO A 57 5.94 18.99 -14.29
C PRO A 57 6.47 18.26 -13.05
N LEU A 58 7.74 17.83 -13.10
CA LEU A 58 8.42 17.10 -12.04
C LEU A 58 8.82 18.02 -10.88
N ARG A 59 8.59 17.53 -9.68
CA ARG A 59 9.06 18.13 -8.45
C ARG A 59 9.73 17.07 -7.57
N LEU A 60 11.01 17.23 -7.31
CA LEU A 60 11.75 16.39 -6.39
C LEU A 60 11.53 16.90 -4.95
N VAL A 61 11.22 15.97 -4.05
CA VAL A 61 11.16 16.17 -2.59
C VAL A 61 12.16 15.23 -1.95
N GLU A 62 13.09 15.79 -1.21
CA GLU A 62 14.11 15.02 -0.51
C GLU A 62 13.69 14.72 0.92
N VAL A 63 13.98 13.50 1.38
CA VAL A 63 13.83 13.06 2.76
C VAL A 63 15.15 12.52 3.29
N THR A 64 15.42 12.72 4.57
CA THR A 64 16.63 12.20 5.23
C THR A 64 16.38 10.85 5.87
N ASP A 65 15.20 10.69 6.50
CA ASP A 65 14.86 9.50 7.25
C ASP A 65 14.37 8.38 6.34
N PRO A 66 14.75 7.13 6.62
CA PRO A 66 14.25 5.98 5.89
C PRO A 66 12.79 5.69 6.24
N GLY A 67 12.07 5.08 5.31
CA GLY A 67 10.72 4.56 5.52
C GLY A 67 9.70 5.02 4.48
N MET A 68 8.85 4.09 4.09
CA MET A 68 7.78 4.35 3.12
C MET A 68 6.82 5.42 3.63
N ALA A 69 6.42 5.34 4.90
CA ALA A 69 5.51 6.31 5.51
C ALA A 69 6.09 7.73 5.53
N VAL A 70 7.39 7.88 5.84
CA VAL A 70 8.07 9.18 5.80
C VAL A 70 8.00 9.78 4.41
N SER A 71 8.36 8.99 3.40
CA SER A 71 8.35 9.40 2.00
C SER A 71 6.94 9.76 1.51
N LEU A 72 5.95 8.92 1.81
CA LEU A 72 4.56 9.16 1.42
C LEU A 72 3.99 10.43 2.07
N ASN A 73 4.19 10.60 3.38
CA ASN A 73 3.75 11.80 4.08
C ASN A 73 4.40 13.06 3.52
N ALA A 74 5.69 13.02 3.17
CA ALA A 74 6.38 14.14 2.54
C ALA A 74 5.80 14.46 1.15
N GLY A 75 5.58 13.43 0.33
CA GLY A 75 4.98 13.58 -1.00
C GLY A 75 3.55 14.11 -0.97
N ILE A 76 2.70 13.56 -0.11
CA ILE A 76 1.31 14.00 0.06
C ILE A 76 1.24 15.46 0.55
N ARG A 77 2.08 15.84 1.52
CA ARG A 77 2.17 17.25 1.97
C ARG A 77 2.63 18.18 0.87
N ALA A 78 3.54 17.74 0.01
CA ALA A 78 4.04 18.54 -1.12
C ALA A 78 3.03 18.64 -2.27
N ALA A 79 2.14 17.67 -2.43
CA ALA A 79 1.13 17.64 -3.48
C ALA A 79 0.15 18.81 -3.34
N LYS A 80 -0.17 19.45 -4.49
CA LYS A 80 -1.05 20.64 -4.58
C LYS A 80 -2.38 20.33 -5.29
N GLY A 81 -2.51 19.14 -5.88
CA GLY A 81 -3.71 18.72 -6.60
C GLY A 81 -4.91 18.47 -5.69
N GLU A 82 -6.10 18.59 -6.23
CA GLU A 82 -7.36 18.16 -5.60
C GLU A 82 -7.49 16.64 -5.57
N LEU A 83 -6.85 15.99 -6.55
CA LEU A 83 -6.66 14.56 -6.67
C LEU A 83 -5.19 14.27 -6.40
N VAL A 84 -4.91 13.36 -5.46
CA VAL A 84 -3.55 12.88 -5.13
C VAL A 84 -3.50 11.39 -5.45
N ALA A 85 -2.83 11.04 -6.54
CA ALA A 85 -2.59 9.65 -6.92
C ALA A 85 -1.24 9.18 -6.36
N ILE A 86 -1.17 7.94 -5.96
CA ILE A 86 0.04 7.29 -5.43
C ILE A 86 0.32 6.05 -6.27
N THR A 87 1.55 5.91 -6.72
CA THR A 87 2.04 4.71 -7.39
C THR A 87 3.48 4.43 -6.99
N ASP A 88 3.94 3.19 -7.16
CA ASP A 88 5.31 2.80 -6.85
C ASP A 88 6.23 3.08 -8.05
N ASP A 89 7.53 3.23 -7.81
CA ASP A 89 8.55 3.44 -8.84
C ASP A 89 8.69 2.25 -9.80
N ASP A 90 8.30 1.05 -9.36
CA ASP A 90 8.33 -0.18 -10.15
C ASP A 90 6.99 -0.51 -10.84
N ALA A 91 6.10 0.48 -10.95
CA ALA A 91 4.83 0.38 -11.65
C ALA A 91 4.74 1.36 -12.83
N VAL A 92 4.06 0.93 -13.89
CA VAL A 92 3.78 1.74 -15.08
C VAL A 92 2.27 1.92 -15.21
N PRO A 93 1.74 3.10 -14.90
CA PRO A 93 0.31 3.38 -15.09
C PRO A 93 -0.09 3.26 -16.55
N ARG A 94 -1.22 2.59 -16.83
CA ARG A 94 -1.76 2.48 -18.19
C ARG A 94 -2.31 3.82 -18.67
N GLY A 95 -2.29 4.07 -19.97
CA GLY A 95 -2.50 5.37 -20.58
C GLY A 95 -3.78 6.13 -20.17
N ASP A 96 -4.82 5.44 -19.73
CA ASP A 96 -6.09 6.03 -19.28
C ASP A 96 -6.27 6.03 -17.73
N TRP A 97 -5.21 5.71 -16.97
CA TRP A 97 -5.27 5.53 -15.52
C TRP A 97 -5.78 6.77 -14.79
N LEU A 98 -5.16 7.94 -15.01
CA LEU A 98 -5.58 9.19 -14.35
C LEU A 98 -6.96 9.66 -14.80
N GLU A 99 -7.30 9.46 -16.06
CA GLU A 99 -8.63 9.79 -16.58
C GLU A 99 -9.72 8.98 -15.89
N ARG A 100 -9.53 7.66 -15.76
CA ARG A 100 -10.50 6.79 -15.06
C ARG A 100 -10.64 7.15 -13.59
N VAL A 101 -9.55 7.42 -12.90
CA VAL A 101 -9.59 7.87 -11.50
C VAL A 101 -10.39 9.17 -11.39
N GLU A 102 -10.09 10.15 -12.25
CA GLU A 102 -10.78 11.45 -12.26
C GLU A 102 -12.28 11.29 -12.49
N LEU A 103 -12.69 10.47 -13.47
CA LEU A 103 -14.10 10.20 -13.78
C LEU A 103 -14.85 9.63 -12.58
N HIS A 104 -14.29 8.64 -11.88
CA HIS A 104 -14.93 8.09 -10.68
C HIS A 104 -15.09 9.12 -9.57
N LEU A 105 -14.05 9.90 -9.28
CA LEU A 105 -14.10 10.93 -8.25
C LEU A 105 -15.05 12.08 -8.61
N GLN A 106 -15.20 12.44 -9.91
CA GLN A 106 -16.15 13.43 -10.35
C GLN A 106 -17.61 12.95 -10.28
N ALA A 107 -17.82 11.67 -10.58
CA ALA A 107 -19.17 11.07 -10.59
C ALA A 107 -19.76 10.92 -9.19
N ASP A 108 -18.94 10.80 -8.15
CA ASP A 108 -19.40 10.52 -6.80
C ASP A 108 -18.57 11.29 -5.74
N ALA A 109 -19.18 12.33 -5.18
CA ALA A 109 -18.58 13.19 -4.15
C ALA A 109 -18.30 12.44 -2.82
N GLY A 110 -18.98 11.33 -2.55
CA GLY A 110 -18.75 10.51 -1.35
C GLY A 110 -17.56 9.55 -1.46
N LEU A 111 -16.95 9.43 -2.65
CA LEU A 111 -15.72 8.67 -2.83
C LEU A 111 -14.52 9.47 -2.33
N GLY A 112 -13.86 8.98 -1.28
CA GLY A 112 -12.58 9.50 -0.80
C GLY A 112 -11.38 8.97 -1.55
N GLY A 113 -11.49 7.77 -2.16
CA GLY A 113 -10.40 7.16 -2.90
C GLY A 113 -10.84 6.13 -3.94
N VAL A 114 -10.00 5.97 -4.94
CA VAL A 114 -10.16 5.02 -6.06
C VAL A 114 -8.84 4.27 -6.25
N GLY A 115 -8.91 2.99 -6.49
CA GLY A 115 -7.76 2.19 -6.90
C GLY A 115 -8.18 1.11 -7.87
N GLY A 116 -7.23 0.30 -8.30
CA GLY A 116 -7.54 -0.71 -9.29
C GLY A 116 -6.55 -1.85 -9.36
N ARG A 117 -6.52 -2.53 -10.49
CA ARG A 117 -5.72 -3.73 -10.68
C ARG A 117 -4.26 -3.37 -10.95
N ASP A 118 -3.37 -4.02 -10.21
CA ASP A 118 -1.95 -4.09 -10.54
C ASP A 118 -1.68 -5.41 -11.27
N TRP A 119 -1.32 -5.31 -12.55
CA TRP A 119 -0.93 -6.46 -13.37
C TRP A 119 0.52 -6.83 -13.05
N VAL A 120 0.69 -7.87 -12.23
CA VAL A 120 2.02 -8.26 -11.73
C VAL A 120 2.77 -9.07 -12.77
N HIS A 121 3.91 -8.54 -13.21
CA HIS A 121 4.82 -9.19 -14.13
C HIS A 121 5.91 -9.95 -13.36
N GLN A 122 6.04 -11.25 -13.63
CA GLN A 122 7.09 -12.12 -13.10
C GLN A 122 7.95 -12.64 -14.26
N GLY A 123 8.97 -11.88 -14.63
CA GLY A 123 9.72 -12.10 -15.87
C GLY A 123 8.80 -11.94 -17.08
N SER A 124 8.67 -12.96 -17.92
CA SER A 124 7.79 -12.96 -19.10
C SER A 124 6.34 -13.32 -18.80
N LYS A 125 6.01 -13.71 -17.57
CA LYS A 125 4.66 -14.13 -17.18
C LYS A 125 3.92 -13.00 -16.46
N VAL A 126 2.65 -12.80 -16.83
CA VAL A 126 1.73 -11.91 -16.12
C VAL A 126 0.78 -12.77 -15.29
N LEU A 127 0.57 -12.41 -14.03
CA LEU A 127 -0.41 -13.09 -13.19
C LEU A 127 -1.82 -12.68 -13.63
N ASP A 128 -2.52 -13.59 -14.33
CA ASP A 128 -3.89 -13.36 -14.86
C ASP A 128 -4.95 -14.26 -14.22
N GLN A 129 -4.78 -14.65 -12.99
CA GLN A 129 -5.84 -15.29 -12.22
C GLN A 129 -6.94 -14.27 -11.92
N ARG A 130 -8.17 -14.76 -11.64
CA ARG A 130 -9.33 -13.90 -11.40
C ARG A 130 -9.89 -14.08 -10.00
N ALA A 131 -10.11 -12.96 -9.32
CA ALA A 131 -10.76 -12.91 -8.01
C ALA A 131 -11.90 -11.88 -8.03
N THR A 132 -13.03 -12.27 -7.49
CA THR A 132 -14.19 -11.37 -7.31
C THR A 132 -14.15 -10.63 -5.97
N ARG A 133 -13.44 -11.18 -4.98
CA ARG A 133 -13.25 -10.58 -3.65
C ARG A 133 -11.91 -9.87 -3.60
N VAL A 134 -11.96 -8.56 -3.42
CA VAL A 134 -10.79 -7.68 -3.44
C VAL A 134 -10.94 -6.62 -2.36
N GLY A 135 -9.86 -6.33 -1.63
CA GLY A 135 -9.79 -5.23 -0.68
C GLY A 135 -10.80 -5.30 0.46
N GLU A 136 -11.20 -6.49 0.90
CA GLU A 136 -12.20 -6.68 1.96
C GLU A 136 -11.55 -6.91 3.32
N VAL A 137 -12.07 -6.28 4.37
CA VAL A 137 -11.79 -6.61 5.77
C VAL A 137 -12.98 -7.33 6.38
N ARG A 138 -12.83 -8.64 6.59
CA ARG A 138 -13.88 -9.48 7.18
C ARG A 138 -14.23 -8.99 8.58
N TRP A 139 -15.44 -9.31 9.06
CA TRP A 139 -15.91 -8.86 10.37
C TRP A 139 -14.97 -9.28 11.53
N TYR A 140 -14.26 -10.40 11.36
CA TYR A 140 -13.27 -10.93 12.29
C TYR A 140 -11.82 -10.54 11.96
N GLY A 141 -11.62 -9.48 11.16
CA GLY A 141 -10.32 -8.86 10.90
C GLY A 141 -9.45 -9.49 9.82
N ARG A 142 -9.87 -10.61 9.19
CA ARG A 142 -9.11 -11.16 8.05
C ARG A 142 -9.17 -10.21 6.87
N VAL A 143 -8.01 -9.78 6.40
CA VAL A 143 -7.87 -8.95 5.19
C VAL A 143 -7.76 -9.86 3.95
N ILE A 144 -8.56 -9.55 2.93
CA ILE A 144 -8.51 -10.16 1.61
C ILE A 144 -8.00 -9.09 0.65
N GLY A 145 -6.74 -9.20 0.23
CA GLY A 145 -6.14 -8.27 -0.73
C GLY A 145 -6.65 -8.51 -2.15
N ASN A 146 -6.00 -9.40 -2.90
CA ASN A 146 -6.34 -9.82 -4.27
C ASN A 146 -6.42 -8.69 -5.32
N HIS A 147 -5.88 -7.50 -5.06
CA HIS A 147 -5.96 -6.37 -5.99
C HIS A 147 -5.37 -6.71 -7.36
N HIS A 148 -4.29 -7.48 -7.39
CA HIS A 148 -3.64 -7.96 -8.63
C HIS A 148 -4.45 -9.01 -9.39
N LEU A 149 -5.48 -9.58 -8.80
CA LEU A 149 -6.34 -10.61 -9.40
C LEU A 149 -7.77 -10.12 -9.63
N GLY A 150 -8.08 -8.89 -9.23
CA GLY A 150 -9.45 -8.39 -9.28
C GLY A 150 -10.03 -8.37 -10.68
N SER A 151 -11.26 -8.86 -10.81
CA SER A 151 -12.00 -8.95 -12.06
C SER A 151 -13.46 -8.55 -11.86
N GLY A 152 -14.18 -8.29 -12.94
CA GLY A 152 -15.56 -7.80 -12.92
C GLY A 152 -15.64 -6.28 -13.00
N GLY A 153 -16.75 -5.70 -12.55
CA GLY A 153 -16.97 -4.25 -12.56
C GLY A 153 -16.44 -3.52 -11.33
N PRO A 154 -16.56 -2.18 -11.32
CA PRO A 154 -16.26 -1.35 -10.16
C PRO A 154 -17.08 -1.75 -8.93
N ARG A 155 -16.47 -1.65 -7.73
CA ARG A 155 -17.12 -2.01 -6.46
C ARG A 155 -16.49 -1.30 -5.26
N GLU A 156 -17.27 -1.10 -4.23
CA GLU A 156 -16.76 -0.60 -2.97
C GLU A 156 -15.86 -1.65 -2.28
N VAL A 157 -14.79 -1.15 -1.64
CA VAL A 157 -13.81 -1.96 -0.91
C VAL A 157 -13.48 -1.33 0.44
N ASP A 158 -12.82 -2.10 1.31
CA ASP A 158 -12.31 -1.58 2.58
C ASP A 158 -10.87 -1.06 2.44
N VAL A 159 -10.10 -1.62 1.52
CA VAL A 159 -8.67 -1.35 1.37
C VAL A 159 -8.31 -1.24 -0.10
N LEU A 160 -7.48 -0.26 -0.44
CA LEU A 160 -6.77 -0.12 -1.71
C LEU A 160 -5.33 -0.58 -1.53
N LYS A 161 -4.58 -0.74 -2.63
CA LYS A 161 -3.19 -1.19 -2.61
C LYS A 161 -2.24 -0.07 -3.04
N GLY A 162 -1.16 0.12 -2.29
CA GLY A 162 -0.21 1.22 -2.40
C GLY A 162 0.31 1.52 -3.81
N VAL A 163 0.51 0.47 -4.61
CA VAL A 163 0.99 0.59 -6.00
C VAL A 163 -0.02 1.26 -6.94
N ASN A 164 -1.31 1.27 -6.61
CA ASN A 164 -2.39 1.77 -7.48
C ASN A 164 -3.54 2.32 -6.65
N MET A 165 -3.40 3.55 -6.17
CA MET A 165 -4.47 4.24 -5.46
C MET A 165 -4.40 5.74 -5.67
N ALA A 166 -5.56 6.38 -5.59
CA ALA A 166 -5.69 7.83 -5.66
C ALA A 166 -6.79 8.30 -4.71
N PHE A 167 -6.66 9.50 -4.20
CA PHE A 167 -7.55 10.04 -3.19
C PHE A 167 -7.94 11.47 -3.51
N ARG A 168 -9.11 11.89 -3.01
CA ARG A 168 -9.38 13.30 -2.82
C ARG A 168 -8.41 13.86 -1.81
N ARG A 169 -7.82 15.01 -2.09
CA ARG A 169 -6.91 15.66 -1.14
C ARG A 169 -7.58 15.94 0.20
N GLU A 170 -8.84 16.37 0.18
CA GLU A 170 -9.61 16.62 1.41
C GLU A 170 -9.79 15.38 2.27
N ALA A 171 -9.90 14.18 1.67
CA ALA A 171 -9.98 12.93 2.40
C ALA A 171 -8.67 12.61 3.16
N LEU A 172 -7.53 13.10 2.67
CA LEU A 172 -6.22 12.89 3.29
C LEU A 172 -5.92 13.90 4.42
N TRP A 173 -6.78 14.89 4.65
CA TRP A 173 -6.53 15.88 5.69
C TRP A 173 -6.56 15.28 7.09
N GLY A 174 -5.50 15.57 7.85
CA GLY A 174 -5.36 15.06 9.22
C GLY A 174 -5.01 13.58 9.32
N VAL A 175 -4.81 12.89 8.19
CA VAL A 175 -4.37 11.49 8.19
C VAL A 175 -2.84 11.45 8.10
N SER A 176 -2.20 10.81 9.07
CA SER A 176 -0.77 10.50 9.05
C SER A 176 -0.59 9.03 8.71
N ILE A 177 0.27 8.76 7.72
CA ILE A 177 0.59 7.40 7.29
C ILE A 177 1.71 6.87 8.19
N GLY A 178 1.54 5.66 8.71
CA GLY A 178 2.60 4.94 9.41
C GLY A 178 2.71 5.20 10.90
N ASP A 179 1.85 6.02 11.49
CA ASP A 179 1.84 6.27 12.93
C ASP A 179 1.66 4.97 13.71
N GLY A 180 2.61 4.68 14.59
CA GLY A 180 2.64 3.46 15.39
C GLY A 180 3.06 2.20 14.64
N LEU A 181 3.40 2.27 13.34
CA LEU A 181 3.92 1.14 12.57
C LEU A 181 5.39 0.89 12.84
N ARG A 182 5.78 -0.38 12.77
CA ARG A 182 7.17 -0.85 12.92
C ARG A 182 7.83 -1.08 11.57
N GLY A 183 9.15 -1.03 11.58
CA GLY A 183 10.01 -1.20 10.41
C GLY A 183 10.58 0.12 9.92
N SER A 184 11.79 0.06 9.39
CA SER A 184 12.51 1.22 8.86
C SER A 184 12.42 1.35 7.33
N ALA A 185 11.78 0.37 6.66
CA ALA A 185 11.72 0.27 5.21
C ALA A 185 10.28 0.39 4.67
N THR A 186 9.65 -0.73 4.35
CA THR A 186 8.34 -0.74 3.69
C THR A 186 7.16 -0.47 4.63
N GLN A 187 7.35 -0.68 5.93
CA GLN A 187 6.31 -0.52 6.95
C GLN A 187 4.95 -1.13 6.49
N PRO A 188 4.89 -2.46 6.26
CA PRO A 188 3.73 -3.10 5.64
C PRO A 188 2.43 -2.76 6.37
N HIS A 189 1.31 -2.81 5.63
CA HIS A 189 -0.05 -2.52 6.11
C HIS A 189 -0.35 -1.03 6.38
N TRP A 190 0.54 -0.10 5.99
CA TRP A 190 0.25 1.33 6.05
C TRP A 190 -0.99 1.70 5.22
N GLU A 191 -1.19 1.04 4.06
CA GLU A 191 -2.34 1.22 3.19
C GLU A 191 -3.65 0.78 3.87
N ILE A 192 -3.62 -0.30 4.68
CA ILE A 192 -4.79 -0.73 5.46
C ILE A 192 -5.15 0.34 6.48
N GLY A 193 -4.15 0.86 7.20
CA GLY A 193 -4.34 1.92 8.18
C GLY A 193 -4.94 3.17 7.56
N LEU A 194 -4.37 3.65 6.44
CA LEU A 194 -4.88 4.80 5.70
C LEU A 194 -6.33 4.59 5.26
N CYS A 195 -6.62 3.47 4.58
CA CYS A 195 -7.95 3.20 4.05
C CYS A 195 -9.02 3.08 5.15
N LEU A 196 -8.72 2.39 6.25
CA LEU A 196 -9.64 2.27 7.37
C LEU A 196 -9.86 3.60 8.11
N ALA A 197 -8.82 4.46 8.21
CA ALA A 197 -8.97 5.81 8.74
C ALA A 197 -9.94 6.64 7.90
N LEU A 198 -9.79 6.63 6.57
CA LEU A 198 -10.69 7.31 5.63
C LEU A 198 -12.13 6.82 5.76
N LYS A 199 -12.33 5.50 5.82
CA LYS A 199 -13.67 4.91 6.01
C LYS A 199 -14.29 5.32 7.36
N ARG A 200 -13.50 5.40 8.42
CA ARG A 200 -13.97 5.88 9.72
C ARG A 200 -14.40 7.36 9.70
N SER A 201 -13.78 8.15 8.82
CA SER A 201 -14.17 9.55 8.58
C SER A 201 -15.37 9.70 7.61
N GLY A 202 -15.99 8.58 7.21
CA GLY A 202 -17.20 8.57 6.38
C GLY A 202 -16.95 8.47 4.86
N TRP A 203 -15.69 8.39 4.41
CA TRP A 203 -15.36 8.24 3.01
C TRP A 203 -15.59 6.82 2.52
N ARG A 204 -16.04 6.67 1.25
CA ARG A 204 -16.10 5.40 0.54
C ARG A 204 -14.87 5.23 -0.34
N LEU A 205 -14.45 3.98 -0.55
CA LEU A 205 -13.33 3.61 -1.41
C LEU A 205 -13.83 2.70 -2.53
N LEU A 206 -13.39 2.96 -3.75
CA LEU A 206 -13.78 2.22 -4.95
C LEU A 206 -12.58 1.46 -5.51
N TYR A 207 -12.78 0.20 -5.85
CA TYR A 207 -11.87 -0.58 -6.68
C TYR A 207 -12.49 -0.79 -8.05
N ASP A 208 -11.78 -0.37 -9.11
CA ASP A 208 -12.14 -0.66 -10.51
C ASP A 208 -10.96 -1.36 -11.18
N PRO A 209 -11.10 -2.62 -11.65
CA PRO A 209 -10.01 -3.32 -12.34
C PRO A 209 -9.58 -2.66 -13.65
N ALA A 210 -10.36 -1.75 -14.21
CA ALA A 210 -9.99 -0.96 -15.38
C ALA A 210 -9.04 0.21 -15.04
N VAL A 211 -9.01 0.66 -13.79
CA VAL A 211 -7.97 1.56 -13.27
C VAL A 211 -6.72 0.73 -13.05
N ALA A 212 -5.85 0.64 -14.06
CA ALA A 212 -4.82 -0.39 -14.09
C ALA A 212 -3.40 0.16 -14.19
N VAL A 213 -2.48 -0.53 -13.52
CA VAL A 213 -1.03 -0.33 -13.64
C VAL A 213 -0.35 -1.67 -13.97
N ASP A 214 0.71 -1.62 -14.75
CA ASP A 214 1.61 -2.76 -14.96
C ASP A 214 2.71 -2.70 -13.89
N HIS A 215 2.78 -3.70 -13.01
CA HIS A 215 3.68 -3.73 -11.86
C HIS A 215 4.80 -4.74 -12.10
N TYR A 216 6.04 -4.26 -12.07
CA TYR A 216 7.27 -5.01 -12.28
C TYR A 216 8.07 -5.11 -10.98
N PRO A 217 7.72 -6.02 -10.06
CA PRO A 217 8.26 -6.03 -8.71
C PRO A 217 9.79 -6.00 -8.69
N ALA A 218 10.38 -4.85 -8.36
CA ALA A 218 11.82 -4.65 -8.31
C ALA A 218 12.45 -5.17 -7.02
N GLN A 219 13.78 -5.30 -7.00
CA GLN A 219 14.53 -5.66 -5.81
C GLN A 219 14.36 -4.57 -4.73
N ARG A 220 14.24 -4.99 -3.48
CA ARG A 220 14.24 -4.10 -2.31
C ARG A 220 15.66 -4.00 -1.77
N HIS A 221 16.09 -2.78 -1.49
CA HIS A 221 17.45 -2.48 -0.99
C HIS A 221 17.51 -2.28 0.52
N ASP A 222 16.37 -2.33 1.20
CA ASP A 222 16.23 -2.20 2.65
C ASP A 222 16.08 -3.58 3.33
N GLU A 223 15.83 -3.59 4.65
CA GLU A 223 15.78 -4.79 5.51
C GLU A 223 14.73 -5.83 5.09
N ASP A 224 13.67 -5.41 4.38
CA ASP A 224 12.57 -6.28 3.94
C ASP A 224 12.83 -6.86 2.54
N GLN A 225 13.92 -7.58 2.34
CA GLN A 225 14.20 -8.23 1.06
C GLN A 225 13.13 -9.26 0.70
N ARG A 226 12.71 -9.26 -0.59
CA ARG A 226 11.80 -10.28 -1.11
C ARG A 226 12.54 -11.62 -1.17
N GLY A 227 12.04 -12.63 -0.45
CA GLY A 227 12.53 -14.01 -0.54
C GLY A 227 13.01 -14.61 0.77
N ASP A 228 13.78 -13.92 1.60
CA ASP A 228 14.25 -14.43 2.89
C ASP A 228 13.67 -13.57 4.03
N ARG A 229 12.52 -14.00 4.52
CA ARG A 229 11.78 -13.25 5.53
C ARG A 229 12.28 -13.61 6.92
N SER A 230 13.06 -12.72 7.53
CA SER A 230 13.50 -12.86 8.90
C SER A 230 12.31 -12.92 9.89
N LEU A 231 12.52 -13.53 11.08
CA LEU A 231 11.49 -13.51 12.13
C LEU A 231 11.17 -12.09 12.61
N ALA A 232 12.11 -11.16 12.50
CA ALA A 232 11.89 -9.75 12.82
C ALA A 232 10.94 -9.11 11.79
N ALA A 233 11.16 -9.33 10.50
CA ALA A 233 10.28 -8.85 9.44
C ALA A 233 8.86 -9.45 9.55
N LEU A 234 8.74 -10.75 9.89
CA LEU A 234 7.46 -11.37 10.20
C LEU A 234 6.80 -10.71 11.42
N GLY A 235 7.58 -10.43 12.48
CA GLY A 235 7.08 -9.75 13.68
C GLY A 235 6.52 -8.36 13.37
N ASN A 236 7.25 -7.56 12.58
CA ASN A 236 6.80 -6.22 12.15
C ASN A 236 5.52 -6.30 11.30
N ASP A 237 5.44 -7.23 10.36
CA ASP A 237 4.28 -7.44 9.51
C ASP A 237 3.02 -7.77 10.33
N VAL A 238 3.13 -8.75 11.25
CA VAL A 238 2.02 -9.17 12.12
C VAL A 238 1.62 -8.06 13.12
N TYR A 239 2.62 -7.36 13.65
CA TYR A 239 2.38 -6.22 14.54
C TYR A 239 1.59 -5.14 13.79
N ASN A 240 2.06 -4.72 12.62
CA ASN A 240 1.44 -3.64 11.85
C ASN A 240 0.00 -3.99 11.43
N GLU A 241 -0.23 -5.21 10.89
CA GLU A 241 -1.60 -5.65 10.57
C GLU A 241 -2.51 -5.62 11.79
N THR A 242 -2.06 -6.19 12.91
CA THR A 242 -2.84 -6.23 14.14
C THR A 242 -3.11 -4.84 14.69
N TYR A 243 -2.08 -3.97 14.72
CA TYR A 243 -2.17 -2.61 15.22
C TYR A 243 -3.19 -1.78 14.43
N VAL A 244 -3.10 -1.76 13.08
CA VAL A 244 -4.03 -0.98 12.26
C VAL A 244 -5.47 -1.49 12.37
N LEU A 245 -5.68 -2.81 12.45
CA LEU A 245 -7.00 -3.38 12.64
C LEU A 245 -7.58 -2.98 14.01
N LEU A 246 -6.82 -3.08 15.09
CA LEU A 246 -7.26 -2.69 16.42
C LEU A 246 -7.46 -1.18 16.55
N ARG A 247 -6.67 -0.37 15.87
CA ARG A 247 -6.80 1.08 15.86
C ARG A 247 -8.09 1.55 15.18
N TRP A 248 -8.44 0.94 14.05
CA TRP A 248 -9.47 1.48 13.15
C TRP A 248 -10.78 0.68 13.13
N LEU A 249 -10.80 -0.60 13.48
CA LEU A 249 -12.05 -1.35 13.65
C LEU A 249 -12.80 -0.84 14.90
N SER A 250 -14.10 -1.10 14.95
CA SER A 250 -14.96 -0.65 16.05
C SER A 250 -15.58 -1.83 16.81
N GLY A 251 -15.90 -1.59 18.08
CA GLY A 251 -16.69 -2.50 18.91
C GLY A 251 -16.14 -3.92 18.98
N GLY A 252 -17.02 -4.91 18.91
CA GLY A 252 -16.66 -6.33 18.97
C GLY A 252 -15.76 -6.82 17.84
N ARG A 253 -15.64 -6.07 16.73
CA ARG A 253 -14.73 -6.42 15.63
C ARG A 253 -13.27 -6.37 16.07
N LYS A 254 -12.87 -5.46 16.97
CA LYS A 254 -11.51 -5.42 17.55
C LYS A 254 -11.19 -6.74 18.27
N ALA A 255 -12.07 -7.17 19.17
CA ALA A 255 -11.89 -8.42 19.91
C ALA A 255 -11.92 -9.65 19.00
N ALA A 256 -12.83 -9.69 18.02
CA ALA A 256 -12.91 -10.76 17.04
C ALA A 256 -11.62 -10.84 16.19
N SER A 257 -11.06 -9.71 15.76
CA SER A 257 -9.82 -9.64 14.99
C SER A 257 -8.62 -10.17 15.80
N LEU A 258 -8.46 -9.73 17.03
CA LEU A 258 -7.41 -10.22 17.91
C LEU A 258 -7.57 -11.71 18.19
N GLY A 259 -8.80 -12.14 18.55
CA GLY A 259 -9.12 -13.56 18.78
C GLY A 259 -8.83 -14.44 17.57
N TYR A 260 -9.25 -14.00 16.37
CA TYR A 260 -8.93 -14.72 15.14
C TYR A 260 -7.42 -14.83 14.92
N GLY A 261 -6.68 -13.74 15.08
CA GLY A 261 -5.23 -13.74 14.94
C GLY A 261 -4.55 -14.71 15.91
N LEU A 262 -4.90 -14.67 17.19
CA LEU A 262 -4.32 -15.51 18.24
C LEU A 262 -4.69 -16.99 18.06
N LEU A 263 -5.94 -17.28 17.77
CA LEU A 263 -6.45 -18.67 17.68
C LEU A 263 -6.22 -19.31 16.32
N VAL A 264 -6.52 -18.63 15.23
CA VAL A 264 -6.45 -19.19 13.87
C VAL A 264 -5.24 -18.64 13.12
N GLY A 265 -5.20 -17.34 12.86
CA GLY A 265 -4.17 -16.66 12.09
C GLY A 265 -4.19 -17.03 10.59
N THR A 266 -3.01 -16.99 9.99
CA THR A 266 -2.80 -17.36 8.59
C THR A 266 -1.67 -18.39 8.48
N ARG A 267 -1.47 -18.94 7.26
CA ARG A 267 -0.30 -19.82 7.02
C ARG A 267 1.03 -19.10 7.25
N GLN A 268 1.16 -17.82 6.94
CA GLN A 268 2.40 -17.05 7.14
C GLN A 268 2.56 -16.61 8.60
N ALA A 269 1.47 -16.23 9.26
CA ALA A 269 1.41 -15.79 10.65
C ALA A 269 0.46 -16.69 11.45
N PRO A 270 0.88 -17.91 11.86
CA PRO A 270 -0.01 -18.89 12.45
C PRO A 270 -0.54 -18.45 13.83
N GLY A 271 -1.83 -18.74 14.07
CA GLY A 271 -2.41 -18.84 15.40
C GLY A 271 -2.28 -20.28 15.91
N VAL A 272 -2.89 -20.57 17.06
CA VAL A 272 -2.79 -21.89 17.70
C VAL A 272 -3.25 -23.02 16.78
N VAL A 273 -4.42 -22.87 16.12
CA VAL A 273 -5.01 -23.91 15.26
C VAL A 273 -4.10 -24.22 14.07
N VAL A 274 -3.64 -23.18 13.35
CA VAL A 274 -2.75 -23.37 12.19
C VAL A 274 -1.39 -23.91 12.61
N ALA A 275 -0.88 -23.54 13.79
CA ALA A 275 0.37 -24.08 14.32
C ALA A 275 0.26 -25.57 14.64
N LEU A 276 -0.85 -26.02 15.26
CA LEU A 276 -1.13 -27.43 15.52
C LEU A 276 -1.31 -28.24 14.23
N GLU A 277 -2.05 -27.71 13.24
CA GLU A 277 -2.18 -28.34 11.93
C GLU A 277 -0.80 -28.53 11.24
N ARG A 278 0.07 -27.53 11.31
CA ARG A 278 1.43 -27.63 10.76
C ARG A 278 2.29 -28.66 11.50
N ALA A 279 2.17 -28.72 12.82
CA ALA A 279 2.88 -29.69 13.62
C ALA A 279 2.47 -31.13 13.27
N SER A 280 1.16 -31.38 13.08
CA SER A 280 0.65 -32.70 12.67
C SER A 280 1.16 -33.13 11.28
N ARG A 281 1.43 -32.17 10.40
CA ARG A 281 1.98 -32.38 9.05
C ARG A 281 3.52 -32.37 9.01
N ARG A 282 4.20 -32.35 10.16
CA ARG A 282 5.67 -32.21 10.28
C ARG A 282 6.26 -30.95 9.59
N GLN A 283 5.46 -29.88 9.47
CA GLN A 283 5.82 -28.59 8.91
C GLN A 283 5.87 -27.50 9.98
N SER A 284 6.21 -27.86 11.21
CA SER A 284 6.20 -26.93 12.32
C SER A 284 7.24 -25.83 12.15
N ALA A 285 6.85 -24.60 12.47
CA ALA A 285 7.71 -23.42 12.49
C ALA A 285 7.52 -22.69 13.83
N PRO A 286 8.07 -23.23 14.94
CA PRO A 286 7.81 -22.72 16.29
C PRO A 286 8.29 -21.27 16.46
N GLY A 287 9.38 -20.88 15.82
CA GLY A 287 9.87 -19.50 15.83
C GLY A 287 8.88 -18.52 15.20
N ALA A 288 8.29 -18.88 14.06
CA ALA A 288 7.28 -18.05 13.39
C ALA A 288 5.99 -17.92 14.22
N PHE A 289 5.55 -19.01 14.85
CA PHE A 289 4.40 -18.98 15.76
C PHE A 289 4.66 -18.05 16.96
N ALA A 290 5.80 -18.22 17.65
CA ALA A 290 6.14 -17.40 18.81
C ALA A 290 6.29 -15.91 18.44
N ALA A 291 6.94 -15.59 17.30
CA ALA A 291 7.06 -14.23 16.79
C ALA A 291 5.69 -13.59 16.49
N ALA A 292 4.81 -14.33 15.81
CA ALA A 292 3.47 -13.86 15.48
C ALA A 292 2.62 -13.60 16.73
N GLN A 293 2.63 -14.49 17.73
CA GLN A 293 1.88 -14.31 18.96
C GLN A 293 2.38 -13.12 19.78
N ARG A 294 3.70 -12.98 19.93
CA ARG A 294 4.32 -11.83 20.60
C ARG A 294 3.92 -10.52 19.93
N ALA A 295 4.05 -10.44 18.61
CA ALA A 295 3.72 -9.25 17.83
C ALA A 295 2.25 -8.82 18.00
N ARG A 296 1.31 -9.77 18.02
CA ARG A 296 -0.12 -9.49 18.25
C ARG A 296 -0.38 -8.91 19.65
N LEU A 297 0.25 -9.48 20.67
CA LEU A 297 0.07 -9.00 22.05
C LEU A 297 0.69 -7.61 22.24
N GLU A 298 1.84 -7.35 21.63
CA GLU A 298 2.50 -6.04 21.66
C GLU A 298 1.66 -4.99 20.90
N ALA A 299 1.11 -5.34 19.74
CA ALA A 299 0.22 -4.47 18.98
C ALA A 299 -1.07 -4.15 19.75
N ALA A 300 -1.65 -5.16 20.43
CA ALA A 300 -2.84 -4.95 21.27
C ALA A 300 -2.57 -3.98 22.42
N ARG A 301 -1.41 -4.11 23.10
CA ARG A 301 -1.00 -3.17 24.15
C ARG A 301 -0.81 -1.76 23.61
N ALA A 302 -0.13 -1.61 22.46
CA ALA A 302 0.11 -0.31 21.85
C ALA A 302 -1.18 0.39 21.40
N ALA A 303 -2.13 -0.36 20.83
CA ALA A 303 -3.41 0.18 20.40
C ALA A 303 -4.29 0.65 21.56
N LEU A 304 -4.19 0.03 22.76
CA LEU A 304 -4.92 0.45 23.96
C LEU A 304 -4.33 1.70 24.61
N VAL A 305 -3.03 1.94 24.49
CA VAL A 305 -2.36 3.12 25.07
C VAL A 305 -2.55 4.36 24.19
N GLY A 306 -2.81 4.18 22.90
CA GLY A 306 -3.00 5.27 21.94
C GLY A 306 -4.46 5.75 21.79
N GLU A 307 -5.39 5.23 22.59
CA GLU A 307 -6.77 5.74 22.77
C GLU A 307 -6.82 6.75 23.91
#